data_f044e94d3373289d373e5641f327bf8c
#
_entry.id   f044e94d3373289d373e5641f327bf8c
#
_cell.length_a   1.000
_cell.length_b   1.000
_cell.length_c   1.000
_cell.angle_alpha   90.00
_cell.angle_beta   90.00
_cell.angle_gamma   90.00
#
_symmetry.space_group_name_H-M   'P 1'
#
loop_
_entity.id
_entity.type
_entity.pdbx_description
1 polymer ?
#
loop_
_entity_poly.entity_id
_entity_poly.type
_entity_poly.pdbx_seq_one_letter_code
_entity_poly.pdbx_strand_id
1 'polypeptide(L)'
;MIMNQPVFVAGTGIISAIGNNVAQCLDALENGREGMGEMHYLESIHRQRLPVAEVKLSNEELAQLSGLPKSKSRTALLSLVAAKEALANANIENLHNLRCGFISA
;
A
#
# COMPACT_ATOMS: atom_id res chain seq x y z
N MET A 1 -20.75 7.32 -28.89
CA MET A 1 -20.14 6.71 -27.68
C MET A 1 -19.38 5.45 -28.07
N ILE A 2 -18.13 5.36 -27.66
CA ILE A 2 -17.30 4.19 -27.96
C ILE A 2 -17.57 3.16 -26.86
N MET A 3 -18.27 2.10 -27.20
CA MET A 3 -18.80 1.12 -26.25
C MET A 3 -17.81 -0.01 -25.92
N ASN A 4 -16.82 -0.26 -26.76
CA ASN A 4 -16.01 -1.47 -26.71
C ASN A 4 -14.50 -1.19 -26.63
N GLN A 5 -14.10 -0.05 -26.05
CA GLN A 5 -12.68 0.15 -25.75
C GLN A 5 -12.29 -0.66 -24.51
N PRO A 6 -11.33 -1.57 -24.63
CA PRO A 6 -10.85 -2.33 -23.49
C PRO A 6 -10.14 -1.42 -22.49
N VAL A 7 -10.33 -1.73 -21.20
CA VAL A 7 -9.59 -1.11 -20.10
C VAL A 7 -8.67 -2.17 -19.51
N PHE A 8 -7.40 -1.82 -19.34
CA PHE A 8 -6.39 -2.75 -18.87
C PHE A 8 -5.87 -2.32 -17.48
N VAL A 9 -5.51 -3.30 -16.67
CA VAL A 9 -4.71 -3.07 -15.46
C VAL A 9 -3.25 -3.04 -15.90
N ALA A 10 -2.64 -1.87 -15.87
CA ALA A 10 -1.27 -1.66 -16.31
C ALA A 10 -0.23 -2.05 -15.25
N GLY A 11 -0.60 -1.92 -13.99
CA GLY A 11 0.28 -2.26 -12.87
C GLY A 11 -0.50 -2.37 -11.57
N THR A 12 0.08 -3.07 -10.61
CA THR A 12 -0.51 -3.28 -9.28
C THR A 12 0.50 -2.99 -8.19
N GLY A 13 -0.02 -2.56 -7.05
CA GLY A 13 0.76 -2.38 -5.84
C GLY A 13 -0.10 -2.68 -4.62
N ILE A 14 0.51 -3.21 -3.58
CA ILE A 14 -0.19 -3.54 -2.36
C ILE A 14 0.74 -3.36 -1.16
N ILE A 15 0.17 -2.90 -0.06
CA ILE A 15 0.80 -2.95 1.26
C ILE A 15 -0.25 -3.45 2.26
N SER A 16 0.13 -4.43 3.05
CA SER A 16 -0.80 -5.09 3.96
C SER A 16 -0.08 -5.64 5.18
N ALA A 17 -0.84 -6.26 6.08
CA ALA A 17 -0.29 -6.90 7.28
C ALA A 17 0.61 -8.10 6.97
N ILE A 18 0.52 -8.69 5.79
CA ILE A 18 1.31 -9.86 5.38
C ILE A 18 2.47 -9.54 4.45
N GLY A 19 2.58 -8.31 3.99
CA GLY A 19 3.69 -7.91 3.12
C GLY A 19 3.64 -6.45 2.72
N ASN A 20 4.79 -5.91 2.37
CA ASN A 20 4.97 -4.51 2.04
C ASN A 20 4.93 -4.23 0.53
N ASN A 21 4.78 -5.27 -0.26
CA ASN A 21 4.66 -5.21 -1.72
C ASN A 21 3.97 -6.49 -2.23
N VAL A 22 3.70 -6.54 -3.53
CA VAL A 22 3.02 -7.68 -4.16
C VAL A 22 3.79 -8.98 -3.95
N ALA A 23 5.10 -8.97 -4.15
CA ALA A 23 5.94 -10.17 -4.01
C ALA A 23 5.89 -10.75 -2.59
N GLN A 24 6.00 -9.91 -1.58
CA GLN A 24 5.92 -10.34 -0.18
C GLN A 24 4.53 -10.87 0.19
N CYS A 25 3.47 -10.23 -0.30
CA CYS A 25 2.11 -10.68 -0.06
C CYS A 25 1.84 -12.04 -0.71
N LEU A 26 2.29 -12.25 -1.94
CA LEU A 26 2.16 -13.54 -2.62
C LEU A 26 2.94 -14.64 -1.89
N ASP A 27 4.17 -14.36 -1.49
CA ASP A 27 4.99 -15.30 -0.72
C ASP A 27 4.31 -15.68 0.61
N ALA A 28 3.73 -14.70 1.30
CA ALA A 28 2.99 -14.96 2.54
C ALA A 28 1.76 -15.86 2.31
N LEU A 29 1.02 -15.63 1.22
CA LEU A 29 -0.14 -16.44 0.87
C LEU A 29 0.26 -17.87 0.51
N GLU A 30 1.33 -18.04 -0.27
CA GLU A 30 1.84 -19.37 -0.66
C GLU A 30 2.32 -20.18 0.54
N ASN A 31 2.89 -19.52 1.54
CA ASN A 31 3.41 -20.17 2.74
C ASN A 31 2.43 -20.18 3.93
N GLY A 32 1.21 -19.71 3.74
CA GLY A 32 0.18 -19.69 4.78
C GLY A 32 0.52 -18.79 5.96
N ARG A 33 1.33 -17.73 5.75
CA ARG A 33 1.66 -16.78 6.82
C ARG A 33 0.54 -15.80 7.03
N GLU A 34 0.18 -15.58 8.28
CA GLU A 34 -0.82 -14.60 8.66
C GLU A 34 -0.18 -13.29 9.15
N GLY A 35 -0.94 -12.22 9.10
CA GLY A 35 -0.49 -10.90 9.53
C GLY A 35 -1.04 -10.45 10.87
N MET A 36 -1.80 -11.30 11.54
CA MET A 36 -2.39 -10.97 12.84
C MET A 36 -1.34 -11.05 13.96
N GLY A 37 -1.44 -10.14 14.90
CA GLY A 37 -0.53 -10.09 16.02
C GLY A 37 -0.87 -8.96 16.98
N GLU A 38 0.06 -8.63 17.85
CA GLU A 38 -0.08 -7.51 18.76
C GLU A 38 -0.03 -6.17 18.01
N MET A 39 -0.74 -5.20 18.54
CA MET A 39 -0.75 -3.84 18.02
C MET A 39 0.52 -3.09 18.43
N HIS A 40 1.39 -2.79 17.49
CA HIS A 40 2.66 -2.08 17.73
C HIS A 40 2.68 -0.68 17.14
N TYR A 41 2.02 -0.46 16.01
CA TYR A 41 2.11 0.77 15.23
C TYR A 41 0.87 1.65 15.38
N LEU A 42 -0.28 1.04 15.56
CA LEU A 42 -1.52 1.78 15.79
C LEU A 42 -1.64 2.18 17.26
N GLU A 43 -2.14 3.37 17.49
CA GLU A 43 -2.44 3.86 18.83
C GLU A 43 -3.93 3.65 19.13
N SER A 44 -4.23 2.84 20.14
CA SER A 44 -5.60 2.53 20.53
C SER A 44 -5.65 2.11 21.99
N ILE A 45 -6.77 2.38 22.62
CA ILE A 45 -7.08 1.88 23.98
C ILE A 45 -7.17 0.35 24.02
N HIS A 46 -7.32 -0.29 22.84
CA HIS A 46 -7.41 -1.74 22.70
C HIS A 46 -6.04 -2.43 22.54
N ARG A 47 -4.95 -1.66 22.59
CA ARG A 47 -3.60 -2.22 22.58
C ARG A 47 -3.45 -3.20 23.73
N GLN A 48 -2.89 -4.38 23.45
CA GLN A 48 -2.76 -5.52 24.36
C GLN A 48 -4.05 -6.25 24.70
N ARG A 49 -5.19 -5.82 24.17
CA ARG A 49 -6.49 -6.46 24.40
C ARG A 49 -7.01 -7.21 23.18
N LEU A 50 -6.74 -6.68 22.00
CA LEU A 50 -7.22 -7.25 20.73
C LEU A 50 -6.05 -7.49 19.79
N PRO A 51 -6.00 -8.64 19.11
CA PRO A 51 -5.08 -8.83 18.01
C PRO A 51 -5.52 -7.97 16.82
N VAL A 52 -4.54 -7.54 16.02
CA VAL A 52 -4.79 -6.72 14.83
C VAL A 52 -3.94 -7.20 13.67
N ALA A 53 -4.40 -6.93 12.46
CA ALA A 53 -3.65 -7.13 11.24
C ALA A 53 -3.17 -5.77 10.72
N GLU A 54 -2.13 -5.23 11.32
CA GLU A 54 -1.54 -3.94 10.93
C GLU A 54 -0.34 -4.12 10.01
N VAL A 55 -0.10 -3.13 9.16
CA VAL A 55 1.14 -3.05 8.36
C VAL A 55 2.32 -2.94 9.32
N LYS A 56 3.35 -3.76 9.12
CA LYS A 56 4.50 -3.92 10.02
C LYS A 56 5.59 -2.88 9.78
N LEU A 57 5.20 -1.65 9.46
CA LEU A 57 6.09 -0.51 9.28
C LEU A 57 5.64 0.67 10.12
N SER A 58 6.60 1.38 10.70
CA SER A 58 6.33 2.64 11.39
C SER A 58 5.95 3.76 10.41
N ASN A 59 5.42 4.84 10.92
CA ASN A 59 5.12 6.01 10.08
C ASN A 59 6.39 6.62 9.48
N GLU A 60 7.50 6.57 10.18
CA GLU A 60 8.81 7.02 9.69
C GLU A 60 9.29 6.17 8.51
N GLU A 61 9.19 4.86 8.61
CA GLU A 61 9.55 3.93 7.53
C GLU A 61 8.63 4.12 6.32
N LEU A 62 7.33 4.29 6.54
CA LEU A 62 6.36 4.58 5.48
C LEU A 62 6.64 5.92 4.80
N ALA A 63 7.02 6.94 5.59
CA ALA A 63 7.39 8.24 5.04
C ALA A 63 8.59 8.16 4.12
N GLN A 64 9.61 7.39 4.49
CA GLN A 64 10.78 7.15 3.63
C GLN A 64 10.39 6.45 2.32
N LEU A 65 9.57 5.43 2.40
CA LEU A 65 9.10 4.69 1.22
C LEU A 65 8.21 5.54 0.31
N SER A 66 7.34 6.37 0.89
CA SER A 66 6.41 7.21 0.13
C SER A 66 7.05 8.45 -0.47
N GLY A 67 8.18 8.90 0.07
CA GLY A 67 8.80 10.16 -0.30
C GLY A 67 8.17 11.39 0.35
N LEU A 68 7.30 11.21 1.35
CA LEU A 68 6.65 12.29 2.10
C LEU A 68 7.07 12.27 3.57
N PRO A 69 8.27 12.76 3.90
CA PRO A 69 8.88 12.55 5.21
C PRO A 69 8.15 13.22 6.38
N LYS A 70 7.22 14.11 6.12
CA LYS A 70 6.51 14.86 7.16
C LYS A 70 5.00 14.59 7.21
N SER A 71 4.51 13.60 6.45
CA SER A 71 3.09 13.28 6.50
C SER A 71 2.75 12.65 7.85
N LYS A 72 1.69 13.14 8.46
CA LYS A 72 1.16 12.60 9.71
C LYS A 72 0.05 11.59 9.48
N SER A 73 -0.48 11.48 8.27
CA SER A 73 -1.56 10.56 7.94
C SER A 73 -1.00 9.20 7.52
N ARG A 74 -1.17 8.21 8.38
CA ARG A 74 -0.78 6.83 8.07
C ARG A 74 -1.50 6.31 6.82
N THR A 75 -2.78 6.62 6.67
CA THR A 75 -3.57 6.23 5.50
C THR A 75 -2.99 6.79 4.21
N ALA A 76 -2.62 8.06 4.21
CA ALA A 76 -1.99 8.69 3.05
C ALA A 76 -0.64 8.06 2.71
N LEU A 77 0.18 7.75 3.73
CA LEU A 77 1.47 7.09 3.53
C LEU A 77 1.28 5.70 2.93
N LEU A 78 0.35 4.91 3.42
CA LEU A 78 0.04 3.58 2.89
C LEU A 78 -0.44 3.66 1.45
N SER A 79 -1.34 4.59 1.14
CA SER A 79 -1.85 4.79 -0.22
C SER A 79 -0.73 5.13 -1.20
N LEU A 80 0.20 5.99 -0.81
CA LEU A 80 1.32 6.40 -1.66
C LEU A 80 2.34 5.28 -1.87
N VAL A 81 2.62 4.49 -0.85
CA VAL A 81 3.53 3.34 -1.00
C VAL A 81 2.96 2.35 -2.02
N ALA A 82 1.68 2.00 -1.91
CA ALA A 82 1.02 1.11 -2.86
C ALA A 82 0.96 1.72 -4.27
N ALA A 83 0.64 3.01 -4.39
CA ALA A 83 0.59 3.70 -5.67
C ALA A 83 1.96 3.76 -6.36
N LYS A 84 3.04 3.99 -5.62
CA LYS A 84 4.40 3.99 -6.16
C LYS A 84 4.77 2.62 -6.72
N GLU A 85 4.44 1.55 -6.04
CA GLU A 85 4.66 0.20 -6.56
C GLU A 85 3.87 -0.04 -7.84
N ALA A 86 2.60 0.34 -7.88
CA ALA A 86 1.76 0.19 -9.06
C ALA A 86 2.33 0.95 -10.27
N LEU A 87 2.78 2.17 -10.08
CA LEU A 87 3.41 2.97 -11.14
C LEU A 87 4.72 2.36 -11.63
N ALA A 88 5.56 1.88 -10.72
CA ALA A 88 6.79 1.21 -11.07
C ALA A 88 6.53 -0.10 -11.84
N ASN A 89 5.54 -0.87 -11.41
CA ASN A 89 5.12 -2.10 -12.07
C ASN A 89 4.58 -1.83 -13.49
N ALA A 90 3.89 -0.70 -13.68
CA ALA A 90 3.38 -0.27 -14.98
C ALA A 90 4.44 0.39 -15.88
N ASN A 91 5.67 0.58 -15.39
CA ASN A 91 6.75 1.32 -16.06
C ASN A 91 6.37 2.77 -16.39
N ILE A 92 5.58 3.40 -15.54
CA ILE A 92 5.21 4.81 -15.70
C ILE A 92 6.12 5.66 -14.81
N GLU A 93 7.01 6.42 -15.42
CA GLU A 93 7.96 7.28 -14.71
C GLU A 93 7.47 8.72 -14.59
N ASN A 94 6.70 9.19 -15.58
CA ASN A 94 6.27 10.58 -15.65
C ASN A 94 4.78 10.68 -15.94
N LEU A 95 4.03 11.22 -14.98
CA LEU A 95 2.57 11.42 -15.09
C LEU A 95 2.20 12.72 -15.80
N HIS A 96 3.13 13.65 -16.01
CA HIS A 96 2.84 14.97 -16.59
C HIS A 96 2.30 14.91 -18.01
N ASN A 97 2.66 13.88 -18.76
CA ASN A 97 2.22 13.70 -20.14
C ASN A 97 0.96 12.82 -20.25
N LEU A 98 0.39 12.42 -19.12
CA LEU A 98 -0.77 11.54 -19.08
C LEU A 98 -1.94 12.24 -18.41
N ARG A 99 -3.13 11.91 -18.86
CA ARG A 99 -4.36 12.35 -18.19
C ARG A 99 -4.69 11.33 -17.10
N CYS A 100 -4.31 11.67 -15.88
CA CYS A 100 -4.41 10.76 -14.73
C CYS A 100 -5.32 11.30 -13.64
N GLY A 101 -5.97 10.39 -12.92
CA GLY A 101 -6.65 10.68 -11.66
C GLY A 101 -6.11 9.77 -10.57
N PHE A 102 -6.15 10.24 -9.33
CA PHE A 102 -5.85 9.45 -8.14
C PHE A 102 -7.08 9.45 -7.24
N ILE A 103 -7.60 8.26 -6.96
CA ILE A 103 -8.77 8.08 -6.10
C ILE A 103 -8.34 7.21 -4.93
N SER A 104 -8.49 7.75 -3.71
CA SER A 104 -8.18 7.04 -2.46
C SER A 104 -9.36 7.16 -1.51
N ALA A 105 -9.70 6.08 -0.85
CA ALA A 105 -10.77 6.01 0.12
C ALA A 105 -10.26 5.59 1.50
#